data_538f47652c68be8b5281113c5fddd49d
#
_entry.id   538f47652c68be8b5281113c5fddd49d
#
_cell.length_a   1.000
_cell.length_b   1.000
_cell.length_c   1.000
_cell.angle_alpha   90.00
_cell.angle_beta   90.00
_cell.angle_gamma   90.00
#
_symmetry.space_group_name_H-M   'P 1'
#
loop_
_entity.id
_entity.type
_entity.pdbx_description
1 polymer ?
#
loop_
_entity_poly.entity_id
_entity_poly.type
_entity_poly.pdbx_seq_one_letter_code
_entity_poly.pdbx_strand_id
1 'polypeptide(L)'
;MDSRITITEVRVRGFHLDGYGHVNHARYLEFLEEGRWAYVDAHPEFADGLARGVALVAVNLNIDYRRAAVMNDDLKVETCLTRIGGRSGVVGHRITHIGSGELVAAATLTFVLLDQQSGQVVPMEGAWAERLGPLVVDVSEEK
;
A
#
# COMPACT_ATOMS: atom_id res chain seq x y z
N MET A 1 4.95 18.49 -2.13
CA MET A 1 4.38 17.12 -2.09
C MET A 1 5.46 16.09 -2.39
N ASP A 2 5.60 15.08 -1.57
CA ASP A 2 6.61 14.06 -1.76
C ASP A 2 6.17 13.09 -2.87
N SER A 3 6.90 13.06 -3.99
CA SER A 3 6.56 12.23 -5.13
C SER A 3 6.70 10.73 -4.86
N ARG A 4 7.34 10.37 -3.74
CA ARG A 4 7.48 8.97 -3.32
C ARG A 4 6.23 8.44 -2.64
N ILE A 5 5.30 9.31 -2.27
CA ILE A 5 4.04 8.96 -1.63
C ILE A 5 2.92 9.15 -2.64
N THR A 6 2.15 8.10 -2.86
CA THR A 6 0.97 8.16 -3.74
C THR A 6 -0.28 8.31 -2.89
N ILE A 7 -1.17 9.18 -3.31
CA ILE A 7 -2.43 9.44 -2.63
C ILE A 7 -3.57 9.04 -3.54
N THR A 8 -4.50 8.23 -3.02
CA THR A 8 -5.72 7.89 -3.72
C THR A 8 -6.91 8.14 -2.79
N GLU A 9 -8.04 8.53 -3.35
CA GLU A 9 -9.23 8.83 -2.55
C GLU A 9 -10.29 7.77 -2.77
N VAL A 10 -10.99 7.42 -1.69
CA VAL A 10 -12.07 6.45 -1.71
C VAL A 10 -13.26 7.05 -0.97
N ARG A 11 -14.44 6.99 -1.57
CA ARG A 11 -15.68 7.32 -0.87
C ARG A 11 -16.36 6.05 -0.37
N VAL A 12 -16.70 6.03 0.91
CA VAL A 12 -17.41 4.91 1.52
C VAL A 12 -18.83 4.84 0.99
N ARG A 13 -19.21 3.68 0.48
CA ARG A 13 -20.54 3.42 -0.05
C ARG A 13 -21.22 2.33 0.77
N GLY A 14 -22.52 2.14 0.52
CA GLY A 14 -23.32 1.15 1.27
C GLY A 14 -22.77 -0.26 1.19
N PHE A 15 -22.18 -0.66 0.04
CA PHE A 15 -21.64 -2.01 -0.11
C PHE A 15 -20.35 -2.24 0.68
N HIS A 16 -19.75 -1.19 1.24
CA HIS A 16 -18.58 -1.31 2.11
C HIS A 16 -18.98 -1.62 3.56
N LEU A 17 -20.23 -1.44 3.94
CA LEU A 17 -20.66 -1.45 5.32
C LEU A 17 -21.02 -2.85 5.82
N ASP A 18 -20.79 -3.07 7.12
CA ASP A 18 -21.25 -4.25 7.83
C ASP A 18 -22.62 -3.99 8.49
N GLY A 19 -23.07 -4.93 9.32
CA GLY A 19 -24.35 -4.82 10.02
C GLY A 19 -24.42 -3.71 11.06
N TYR A 20 -23.28 -3.11 11.41
CA TYR A 20 -23.22 -2.00 12.37
C TYR A 20 -23.19 -0.63 11.70
N GLY A 21 -23.21 -0.60 10.36
CA GLY A 21 -23.13 0.65 9.61
C GLY A 21 -21.71 1.20 9.49
N HIS A 22 -20.70 0.42 9.80
CA HIS A 22 -19.29 0.78 9.68
C HIS A 22 -18.67 0.02 8.52
N VAL A 23 -17.60 0.57 7.94
CA VAL A 23 -16.84 -0.15 6.92
C VAL A 23 -16.40 -1.49 7.49
N ASN A 24 -16.72 -2.57 6.80
CA ASN A 24 -16.31 -3.90 7.18
C ASN A 24 -14.78 -3.96 7.19
N HIS A 25 -14.21 -4.56 8.26
CA HIS A 25 -12.76 -4.57 8.42
C HIS A 25 -12.02 -5.19 7.22
N ALA A 26 -12.63 -6.12 6.51
CA ALA A 26 -12.04 -6.73 5.32
C ALA A 26 -12.01 -5.76 4.13
N ARG A 27 -12.94 -4.82 4.06
CA ARG A 27 -12.99 -3.83 2.96
C ARG A 27 -11.80 -2.88 2.98
N TYR A 28 -11.24 -2.61 4.15
CA TYR A 28 -10.02 -1.79 4.23
C TYR A 28 -8.87 -2.40 3.43
N LEU A 29 -8.79 -3.72 3.35
CA LEU A 29 -7.76 -4.39 2.55
C LEU A 29 -7.90 -4.06 1.07
N GLU A 30 -9.13 -3.93 0.58
CA GLU A 30 -9.39 -3.52 -0.80
C GLU A 30 -8.97 -2.06 -1.04
N PHE A 31 -9.21 -1.19 -0.06
CA PHE A 31 -8.76 0.21 -0.14
C PHE A 31 -7.22 0.28 -0.22
N LEU A 32 -6.54 -0.54 0.57
CA LEU A 32 -5.08 -0.61 0.55
C LEU A 32 -4.58 -1.13 -0.80
N GLU A 33 -5.23 -2.14 -1.35
CA GLU A 33 -4.86 -2.68 -2.66
C GLU A 33 -5.02 -1.62 -3.75
N GLU A 34 -6.12 -0.86 -3.72
CA GLU A 34 -6.30 0.24 -4.66
C GLU A 34 -5.18 1.27 -4.54
N GLY A 35 -4.74 1.55 -3.31
CA GLY A 35 -3.59 2.40 -3.07
C GLY A 35 -2.32 1.86 -3.71
N ARG A 36 -2.10 0.56 -3.65
CA ARG A 36 -0.93 -0.07 -4.27
C ARG A 36 -0.99 -0.04 -5.79
N TRP A 37 -2.17 -0.24 -6.38
CA TRP A 37 -2.33 -0.11 -7.83
C TRP A 37 -2.03 1.32 -8.29
N ALA A 38 -2.56 2.31 -7.57
CA ALA A 38 -2.27 3.71 -7.86
C ALA A 38 -0.78 4.00 -7.73
N TYR A 39 -0.13 3.41 -6.74
CA TYR A 39 1.31 3.55 -6.53
C TYR A 39 2.11 2.98 -7.72
N VAL A 40 1.77 1.78 -8.17
CA VAL A 40 2.43 1.15 -9.32
C VAL A 40 2.23 2.00 -10.57
N ASP A 41 1.02 2.52 -10.78
CA ASP A 41 0.72 3.38 -11.93
C ASP A 41 1.57 4.65 -11.92
N ALA A 42 1.88 5.17 -10.74
CA ALA A 42 2.64 6.41 -10.58
C ALA A 42 4.16 6.20 -10.59
N HIS A 43 4.63 4.95 -10.48
CA HIS A 43 6.07 4.66 -10.35
C HIS A 43 6.51 3.63 -11.39
N PRO A 44 7.01 4.10 -12.56
CA PRO A 44 7.47 3.22 -13.64
C PRO A 44 8.55 2.23 -13.18
N GLU A 45 9.30 2.57 -12.13
CA GLU A 45 10.33 1.70 -11.55
C GLU A 45 9.77 0.34 -11.15
N PHE A 46 8.54 0.32 -10.62
CA PHE A 46 7.81 -0.91 -10.31
C PHE A 46 7.10 -1.48 -11.54
N ALA A 47 6.36 -0.62 -12.25
CA ALA A 47 5.50 -1.06 -13.35
C ALA A 47 6.30 -1.77 -14.44
N ASP A 48 7.48 -1.27 -14.78
CA ASP A 48 8.34 -1.86 -15.81
C ASP A 48 8.78 -3.27 -15.43
N GLY A 49 9.14 -3.49 -14.16
CA GLY A 49 9.53 -4.80 -13.68
C GLY A 49 8.36 -5.78 -13.68
N LEU A 50 7.20 -5.33 -13.21
CA LEU A 50 6.00 -6.17 -13.18
C LEU A 50 5.53 -6.55 -14.58
N ALA A 51 5.71 -5.65 -15.56
CA ALA A 51 5.37 -5.92 -16.96
C ALA A 51 6.24 -7.03 -17.57
N ARG A 52 7.38 -7.35 -16.97
CA ARG A 52 8.30 -8.37 -17.46
C ARG A 52 8.07 -9.74 -16.81
N GLY A 53 6.92 -9.96 -16.21
CA GLY A 53 6.56 -11.25 -15.64
C GLY A 53 6.99 -11.44 -14.19
N VAL A 54 7.28 -10.36 -13.49
CA VAL A 54 7.54 -10.39 -12.05
C VAL A 54 6.25 -10.03 -11.32
N ALA A 55 5.84 -10.85 -10.36
CA ALA A 55 4.66 -10.59 -9.55
C ALA A 55 5.04 -10.06 -8.18
N LEU A 56 4.28 -9.09 -7.69
CA LEU A 56 4.38 -8.63 -6.30
C LEU A 56 3.44 -9.50 -5.48
N VAL A 57 3.99 -10.26 -4.54
CA VAL A 57 3.22 -11.20 -3.71
C VAL A 57 3.24 -10.75 -2.26
N ALA A 58 2.07 -10.49 -1.71
CA ALA A 58 1.92 -10.14 -0.30
C ALA A 58 2.19 -11.37 0.56
N VAL A 59 3.08 -11.25 1.53
CA VAL A 59 3.42 -12.35 2.43
C VAL A 59 3.06 -12.05 3.88
N ASN A 60 2.85 -10.78 4.23
CA ASN A 60 2.42 -10.38 5.58
C ASN A 60 1.71 -9.05 5.49
N LEU A 61 0.64 -8.92 6.25
CA LEU A 61 -0.11 -7.67 6.37
C LEU A 61 -0.41 -7.42 7.84
N ASN A 62 -0.01 -6.24 8.32
CA ASN A 62 -0.40 -5.76 9.64
C ASN A 62 -1.24 -4.52 9.47
N ILE A 63 -2.38 -4.48 10.10
CA ILE A 63 -3.27 -3.32 10.04
C ILE A 63 -3.77 -2.97 11.43
N ASP A 64 -3.69 -1.69 11.78
CA ASP A 64 -4.24 -1.13 13.01
C ASP A 64 -5.46 -0.29 12.63
N TYR A 65 -6.61 -0.64 13.21
CA TYR A 65 -7.84 0.11 13.01
C TYR A 65 -7.97 1.14 14.14
N ARG A 66 -8.05 2.42 13.78
CA ARG A 66 -8.06 3.51 14.76
C ARG A 66 -9.41 4.17 14.91
N ARG A 67 -10.19 4.21 13.83
CA ARG A 67 -11.48 4.86 13.80
C ARG A 67 -12.37 4.17 12.78
N ALA A 68 -13.65 3.98 13.12
CA ALA A 68 -14.61 3.44 12.17
C ALA A 68 -14.95 4.51 11.10
N ALA A 69 -15.00 4.09 9.86
CA ALA A 69 -15.50 4.92 8.76
C ALA A 69 -16.95 4.55 8.48
N VAL A 70 -17.75 5.52 8.06
CA VAL A 70 -19.18 5.36 7.84
C VAL A 70 -19.58 5.83 6.44
N MET A 71 -20.83 5.60 6.09
CA MET A 71 -21.39 5.96 4.79
C MET A 71 -21.03 7.40 4.39
N ASN A 72 -20.60 7.56 3.15
CA ASN A 72 -20.25 8.83 2.54
C ASN A 72 -19.01 9.53 3.11
N ASP A 73 -18.27 8.88 3.98
CA ASP A 73 -16.96 9.40 4.37
C ASP A 73 -16.04 9.40 3.16
N ASP A 74 -15.27 10.48 3.01
CA ASP A 74 -14.19 10.55 2.02
C ASP A 74 -12.87 10.24 2.72
N LEU A 75 -12.20 9.20 2.22
CA LEU A 75 -10.95 8.70 2.79
C LEU A 75 -9.81 8.93 1.82
N LYS A 76 -8.65 9.25 2.40
CA LYS A 76 -7.41 9.40 1.66
C LYS A 76 -6.51 8.21 2.00
N VAL A 77 -6.09 7.46 1.00
CA VAL A 77 -5.15 6.33 1.16
C VAL A 77 -3.78 6.78 0.68
N GLU A 78 -2.85 6.86 1.60
CA GLU A 78 -1.45 7.15 1.28
C GLU A 78 -0.68 5.84 1.18
N THR A 79 0.16 5.72 0.17
CA THR A 79 0.95 4.51 -0.10
C THR A 79 2.38 4.89 -0.42
N CYS A 80 3.34 4.24 0.21
CA CYS A 80 4.75 4.44 -0.08
C CYS A 80 5.54 3.18 0.23
N LEU A 81 6.73 3.09 -0.36
CA LEU A 81 7.69 2.04 -0.05
C LEU A 81 8.47 2.50 1.18
N THR A 82 8.51 1.70 2.23
CA THR A 82 9.17 2.10 3.48
C THR A 82 10.47 1.36 3.74
N ARG A 83 10.64 0.20 3.10
CA ARG A 83 11.85 -0.61 3.29
C ARG A 83 12.03 -1.56 2.12
N ILE A 84 13.28 -1.79 1.74
CA ILE A 84 13.68 -2.89 0.87
C ILE A 84 14.93 -3.53 1.47
N GLY A 85 15.11 -4.83 1.26
CA GLY A 85 16.33 -5.50 1.71
C GLY A 85 16.22 -7.01 1.59
N GLY A 86 17.33 -7.65 1.30
CA GLY A 86 17.39 -9.09 1.20
C GLY A 86 16.46 -9.63 0.13
N ARG A 87 15.33 -10.19 0.56
CA ARG A 87 14.38 -10.85 -0.32
C ARG A 87 13.00 -10.22 -0.29
N SER A 88 12.81 -9.11 0.41
CA SER A 88 11.48 -8.53 0.63
C SER A 88 11.51 -7.02 0.59
N GLY A 89 10.32 -6.45 0.48
CA GLY A 89 10.08 -5.03 0.65
C GLY A 89 8.87 -4.81 1.54
N VAL A 90 8.73 -3.59 2.04
CA VAL A 90 7.59 -3.21 2.87
C VAL A 90 6.93 -1.96 2.29
N VAL A 91 5.63 -2.04 2.10
CA VAL A 91 4.78 -0.91 1.71
C VAL A 91 4.07 -0.41 2.95
N GLY A 92 4.13 0.88 3.19
CA GLY A 92 3.38 1.53 4.26
C GLY A 92 2.13 2.20 3.72
N HIS A 93 1.05 2.14 4.50
CA HIS A 93 -0.21 2.76 4.16
C HIS A 93 -0.77 3.54 5.33
N ARG A 94 -1.43 4.65 5.02
CA ARG A 94 -2.23 5.40 5.99
C ARG A 94 -3.56 5.74 5.34
N ILE A 95 -4.66 5.45 6.05
CA ILE A 95 -6.00 5.84 5.62
C ILE A 95 -6.46 6.93 6.56
N THR A 96 -6.78 8.09 6.02
CA THR A 96 -7.13 9.29 6.78
C THR A 96 -8.53 9.76 6.35
N HIS A 97 -9.34 10.17 7.31
CA HIS A 97 -10.62 10.82 7.04
C HIS A 97 -10.33 12.25 6.57
N ILE A 98 -10.74 12.57 5.35
CA ILE A 98 -10.37 13.85 4.74
C ILE A 98 -10.96 15.04 5.52
N GLY A 99 -12.22 14.94 5.89
CA GLY A 99 -12.91 16.06 6.57
C GLY A 99 -12.32 16.44 7.93
N SER A 100 -11.90 15.46 8.72
CA SER A 100 -11.39 15.70 10.07
C SER A 100 -9.88 15.60 10.19
N GLY A 101 -9.21 14.98 9.24
CA GLY A 101 -7.79 14.70 9.32
C GLY A 101 -7.42 13.54 10.25
N GLU A 102 -8.43 12.86 10.83
CA GLU A 102 -8.18 11.75 11.74
C GLU A 102 -7.68 10.51 11.02
N LEU A 103 -6.74 9.82 11.64
CA LEU A 103 -6.26 8.55 11.13
C LEU A 103 -7.33 7.47 11.34
N VAL A 104 -7.72 6.82 10.24
CA VAL A 104 -8.71 5.75 10.24
C VAL A 104 -8.03 4.41 10.45
N ALA A 105 -6.95 4.17 9.70
CA ALA A 105 -6.18 2.93 9.79
C ALA A 105 -4.76 3.16 9.31
N ALA A 106 -3.84 2.37 9.83
CA ALA A 106 -2.45 2.36 9.36
C ALA A 106 -2.04 0.91 9.14
N ALA A 107 -1.26 0.65 8.11
CA ALA A 107 -0.89 -0.72 7.75
C ALA A 107 0.51 -0.79 7.18
N THR A 108 1.11 -1.98 7.33
CA THR A 108 2.34 -2.34 6.63
C THR A 108 2.10 -3.66 5.93
N LEU A 109 2.56 -3.74 4.69
CA LEU A 109 2.46 -4.96 3.89
C LEU A 109 3.87 -5.35 3.46
N THR A 110 4.28 -6.55 3.87
CA THR A 110 5.54 -7.12 3.41
C THR A 110 5.27 -7.92 2.14
N PHE A 111 6.09 -7.70 1.13
CA PHE A 111 5.95 -8.39 -0.15
C PHE A 111 7.28 -8.98 -0.60
N VAL A 112 7.18 -9.96 -1.48
CA VAL A 112 8.32 -10.47 -2.24
C VAL A 112 8.01 -10.28 -3.72
N LEU A 113 9.05 -10.22 -4.53
CA LEU A 113 8.92 -10.24 -5.98
C LEU A 113 9.16 -11.68 -6.45
N LEU A 114 8.25 -12.18 -7.25
CA LEU A 114 8.28 -13.56 -7.72
C LEU A 114 8.38 -13.57 -9.23
N ASP A 115 9.38 -14.28 -9.75
CA ASP A 115 9.45 -14.56 -11.19
C ASP A 115 8.39 -15.60 -11.49
N GLN A 116 7.38 -15.21 -12.27
CA GLN A 116 6.24 -16.09 -12.56
C GLN A 116 6.62 -17.29 -13.41
N GLN A 117 7.67 -17.18 -14.20
CA GLN A 117 8.11 -18.27 -15.06
C GLN A 117 8.86 -19.35 -14.28
N SER A 118 9.78 -18.95 -13.44
CA SER A 118 10.62 -19.89 -12.66
C SER A 118 9.99 -20.27 -11.31
N GLY A 119 9.07 -19.45 -10.80
CA GLY A 119 8.52 -19.61 -9.46
C GLY A 119 9.49 -19.20 -8.35
N GLN A 120 10.59 -18.56 -8.68
CA GLN A 120 11.61 -18.18 -7.72
C GLN A 120 11.44 -16.75 -7.24
N VAL A 121 11.80 -16.52 -5.98
CA VAL A 121 11.82 -15.17 -5.41
C VAL A 121 12.97 -14.40 -6.04
N VAL A 122 12.68 -13.19 -6.50
CA VAL A 122 13.68 -12.27 -7.04
C VAL A 122 14.32 -11.53 -5.87
N PRO A 123 15.64 -11.62 -5.67
CA PRO A 123 16.28 -10.88 -4.57
C PRO A 123 16.11 -9.38 -4.71
N MET A 124 15.91 -8.71 -3.60
CA MET A 124 15.80 -7.27 -3.52
C MET A 124 17.18 -6.63 -3.43
N GLU A 125 18.03 -6.99 -4.39
CA GLU A 125 19.44 -6.62 -4.47
C GLU A 125 19.78 -6.20 -5.90
N GLY A 126 20.97 -5.63 -6.09
CA GLY A 126 21.46 -5.25 -7.41
C GLY A 126 20.56 -4.27 -8.12
N ALA A 127 20.14 -4.61 -9.33
CA ALA A 127 19.33 -3.70 -10.16
C ALA A 127 18.00 -3.31 -9.51
N TRP A 128 17.35 -4.26 -8.82
CA TRP A 128 16.10 -3.95 -8.12
C TRP A 128 16.33 -2.98 -6.97
N ALA A 129 17.37 -3.20 -6.17
CA ALA A 129 17.70 -2.30 -5.06
C ALA A 129 18.07 -0.91 -5.56
N GLU A 130 18.81 -0.82 -6.66
CA GLU A 130 19.17 0.46 -7.27
C GLU A 130 17.94 1.21 -7.80
N ARG A 131 17.01 0.48 -8.38
CA ARG A 131 15.79 1.05 -8.97
C ARG A 131 14.81 1.51 -7.90
N LEU A 132 14.60 0.72 -6.86
CA LEU A 132 13.59 0.97 -5.84
C LEU A 132 14.11 1.77 -4.65
N GLY A 133 15.41 1.73 -4.39
CA GLY A 133 16.01 2.44 -3.25
C GLY A 133 15.61 3.90 -3.15
N PRO A 134 15.67 4.67 -4.26
CA PRO A 134 15.27 6.08 -4.21
C PRO A 134 13.82 6.34 -3.84
N LEU A 135 12.95 5.34 -3.93
CA LEU A 135 11.53 5.47 -3.60
C LEU A 135 11.25 5.28 -2.10
N VAL A 136 12.21 4.75 -1.35
CA VAL A 136 12.01 4.43 0.06
C VAL A 136 11.83 5.71 0.87
N VAL A 137 10.74 5.75 1.64
CA VAL A 137 10.42 6.84 2.56
C VAL A 137 10.71 6.37 3.96
N ASP A 138 11.50 7.14 4.71
CA ASP A 138 11.75 6.83 6.11
C ASP A 138 10.56 7.32 6.94
N VAL A 139 9.77 6.39 7.44
CA VAL A 139 8.58 6.69 8.26
C VAL A 139 8.89 6.77 9.74
N SER A 140 10.11 6.47 10.15
CA SER A 140 10.48 6.54 11.57
C SER A 140 10.41 7.97 12.13
N GLU A 141 10.45 8.97 11.25
CA GLU A 141 10.38 10.39 11.61
C GLU A 141 8.94 10.92 11.68
N GLU A 142 7.94 10.13 11.28
CA GLU A 142 6.53 10.57 11.21
C GLU A 142 5.72 10.23 12.45
N LYS A 143 6.32 10.17 13.60
CA LYS A 143 5.60 9.89 14.84
C LYS A 143 4.98 11.14 15.44
#